data_e6e5c7def9cea0536caf406862663935
#
_entry.id   e6e5c7def9cea0536caf406862663935
#
_cell.length_a   1.000
_cell.length_b   1.000
_cell.length_c   1.000
_cell.angle_alpha   90.00
_cell.angle_beta   90.00
_cell.angle_gamma   90.00
#
_symmetry.space_group_name_H-M   'P 1'
#
loop_
_entity.id
_entity.type
_entity.pdbx_description
1 polymer ?
#
loop_
_entity_poly.entity_id
_entity_poly.type
_entity_poly.pdbx_seq_one_letter_code
_entity_poly.pdbx_strand_id
1 'polypeptide(L)'
;RSSDETRHLPIITIVETGDEARLLRGLDLGVNDYLMRPIDRNEMLVRVRTQIRRKRHSDLLRARLMESVEASVIDPLTGLHNRRYLESHLSTLIQRALSDDTQLSVIVADIDHFKKFNDTYGHDVGDIVLKEFGKRFKANTRGVDLACRVGGEEFVLVMPNTDLATSYAIAERLRESVAGSGFQTPNDGVVDVTASVGISVLEFVDDTPASIFKRADNALYAAKRGGRNRVIADAA
;
A
#
# COMPACT_ATOMS: atom_id res chain seq x y z
N ARG A 1 7.00 -16.56 25.62
CA ARG A 1 7.31 -16.05 24.25
C ARG A 1 6.45 -16.67 23.13
N SER A 2 5.44 -17.43 23.48
CA SER A 2 4.50 -18.04 22.52
C SER A 2 3.40 -17.08 22.02
N SER A 3 3.23 -15.92 22.63
CA SER A 3 2.31 -14.86 22.20
C SER A 3 3.10 -13.71 21.56
N ASP A 4 2.58 -13.15 20.48
CA ASP A 4 3.19 -11.99 19.79
C ASP A 4 3.30 -10.77 20.70
N GLU A 5 2.33 -10.57 21.61
CA GLU A 5 2.34 -9.47 22.58
C GLU A 5 3.52 -9.54 23.56
N THR A 6 3.94 -10.75 23.97
CA THR A 6 4.98 -10.94 25.00
C THR A 6 6.36 -11.26 24.43
N ARG A 7 6.46 -11.57 23.14
CA ARG A 7 7.72 -11.95 22.48
C ARG A 7 8.82 -10.89 22.63
N HIS A 8 8.43 -9.64 22.73
CA HIS A 8 9.31 -8.48 22.74
C HIS A 8 9.60 -7.91 24.14
N LEU A 9 9.02 -8.50 25.18
CA LEU A 9 9.28 -8.06 26.55
C LEU A 9 10.64 -8.56 27.01
N PRO A 10 11.48 -7.69 27.61
CA PRO A 10 12.71 -8.15 28.25
C PRO A 10 12.38 -8.95 29.49
N ILE A 11 13.06 -10.07 29.67
CA ILE A 11 12.91 -11.00 30.79
C ILE A 11 14.20 -11.02 31.58
N ILE A 12 14.10 -10.76 32.89
CA ILE A 12 15.18 -10.94 33.85
C ILE A 12 14.77 -12.11 34.74
N THR A 13 15.61 -13.13 34.82
CA THR A 13 15.36 -14.28 35.72
C THR A 13 16.13 -14.12 37.03
N ILE A 14 15.62 -14.73 38.10
CA ILE A 14 16.28 -14.80 39.40
C ILE A 14 16.77 -16.25 39.60
N VAL A 15 18.02 -16.40 39.90
CA VAL A 15 18.71 -17.70 40.01
C VAL A 15 19.34 -17.83 41.40
N GLU A 16 19.29 -19.01 41.98
CA GLU A 16 20.01 -19.32 43.23
C GLU A 16 21.50 -19.45 42.97
N THR A 17 22.30 -19.07 43.98
CA THR A 17 23.77 -19.24 43.91
C THR A 17 24.11 -20.71 43.76
N GLY A 18 24.88 -21.06 42.71
CA GLY A 18 25.32 -22.44 42.41
C GLY A 18 24.43 -23.21 41.44
N ASP A 19 23.33 -22.61 40.93
CA ASP A 19 22.45 -23.23 39.90
C ASP A 19 22.81 -22.77 38.48
N GLU A 20 24.06 -23.05 38.07
CA GLU A 20 24.58 -22.69 36.76
C GLU A 20 23.82 -23.37 35.61
N ALA A 21 23.32 -24.59 35.83
CA ALA A 21 22.57 -25.32 34.81
C ALA A 21 21.24 -24.63 34.48
N ARG A 22 20.57 -24.04 35.48
CA ARG A 22 19.32 -23.29 35.30
C ARG A 22 19.57 -21.95 34.64
N LEU A 23 20.70 -21.31 34.94
CA LEU A 23 21.14 -20.09 34.28
C LEU A 23 21.35 -20.31 32.80
N LEU A 24 22.12 -21.31 32.40
CA LEU A 24 22.38 -21.62 30.99
C LEU A 24 21.10 -21.93 30.22
N ARG A 25 20.23 -22.77 30.78
CA ARG A 25 18.92 -23.05 30.17
C ARG A 25 18.07 -21.78 29.99
N GLY A 26 18.10 -20.85 30.95
CA GLY A 26 17.39 -19.57 30.84
C GLY A 26 17.91 -18.74 29.69
N LEU A 27 19.22 -18.64 29.52
CA LEU A 27 19.86 -17.91 28.43
C LEU A 27 19.53 -18.54 27.07
N ASP A 28 19.59 -19.86 26.93
CA ASP A 28 19.20 -20.58 25.71
C ASP A 28 17.74 -20.36 25.34
N LEU A 29 16.85 -20.24 26.32
CA LEU A 29 15.45 -19.91 26.13
C LEU A 29 15.22 -18.41 25.82
N GLY A 30 16.32 -17.62 25.74
CA GLY A 30 16.28 -16.22 25.34
C GLY A 30 15.91 -15.25 26.46
N VAL A 31 16.19 -15.58 27.73
CA VAL A 31 16.17 -14.60 28.83
C VAL A 31 17.21 -13.52 28.55
N ASN A 32 16.86 -12.27 28.82
CA ASN A 32 17.71 -11.13 28.47
C ASN A 32 18.78 -10.82 29.51
N ASP A 33 18.53 -11.21 30.78
CA ASP A 33 19.45 -10.99 31.88
C ASP A 33 19.07 -11.86 33.09
N TYR A 34 19.91 -11.92 34.12
CA TYR A 34 19.64 -12.64 35.33
C TYR A 34 20.13 -11.90 36.58
N LEU A 35 19.59 -12.25 37.74
CA LEU A 35 20.03 -11.80 39.07
C LEU A 35 20.26 -13.00 39.95
N MET A 36 21.35 -12.99 40.70
CA MET A 36 21.65 -14.03 41.72
C MET A 36 21.09 -13.63 43.08
N ARG A 37 20.65 -14.62 43.85
CA ARG A 37 20.31 -14.42 45.25
C ARG A 37 21.61 -14.50 46.12
N PRO A 38 21.74 -13.67 47.17
CA PRO A 38 20.81 -12.61 47.61
C PRO A 38 20.83 -11.42 46.64
N ILE A 39 19.66 -10.86 46.34
CA ILE A 39 19.52 -9.80 45.34
C ILE A 39 19.99 -8.47 45.92
N ASP A 40 21.01 -7.87 45.31
CA ASP A 40 21.39 -6.50 45.59
C ASP A 40 20.43 -5.53 44.87
N ARG A 41 19.94 -4.55 45.64
CA ARG A 41 18.98 -3.55 45.14
C ARG A 41 19.58 -2.68 44.02
N ASN A 42 20.84 -2.32 44.12
CA ASN A 42 21.48 -1.44 43.15
C ASN A 42 21.75 -2.21 41.84
N GLU A 43 22.21 -3.47 41.96
CA GLU A 43 22.39 -4.35 40.80
C GLU A 43 21.05 -4.54 40.08
N MET A 44 19.97 -4.84 40.80
CA MET A 44 18.64 -4.99 40.20
C MET A 44 18.22 -3.74 39.44
N LEU A 45 18.35 -2.55 40.06
CA LEU A 45 17.99 -1.29 39.44
C LEU A 45 18.79 -1.02 38.16
N VAL A 46 20.09 -1.28 38.18
CA VAL A 46 20.98 -1.08 36.99
C VAL A 46 20.56 -2.02 35.85
N ARG A 47 20.34 -3.32 36.16
CA ARG A 47 19.92 -4.30 35.15
C ARG A 47 18.54 -3.99 34.57
N VAL A 48 17.56 -3.66 35.39
CA VAL A 48 16.23 -3.27 34.94
C VAL A 48 16.30 -2.02 34.05
N ARG A 49 17.00 -0.98 34.47
CA ARG A 49 17.20 0.23 33.66
C ARG A 49 17.87 -0.06 32.32
N THR A 50 18.84 -0.97 32.34
CA THR A 50 19.55 -1.39 31.10
C THR A 50 18.60 -2.10 30.14
N GLN A 51 17.77 -3.01 30.62
CA GLN A 51 16.81 -3.72 29.78
C GLN A 51 15.70 -2.79 29.26
N ILE A 52 15.23 -1.86 30.08
CA ILE A 52 14.28 -0.82 29.63
C ILE A 52 14.89 0.06 28.54
N ARG A 53 16.14 0.48 28.70
CA ARG A 53 16.85 1.30 27.68
C ARG A 53 17.01 0.54 26.37
N ARG A 54 17.43 -0.73 26.43
CA ARG A 54 17.55 -1.61 25.24
C ARG A 54 16.22 -1.79 24.54
N LYS A 55 15.15 -2.03 25.29
CA LYS A 55 13.78 -2.15 24.76
C LYS A 55 13.37 -0.87 24.02
N ARG A 56 13.49 0.29 24.66
CA ARG A 56 13.14 1.59 24.06
C ARG A 56 13.92 1.86 22.77
N HIS A 57 15.22 1.52 22.76
CA HIS A 57 16.05 1.69 21.56
C HIS A 57 15.61 0.77 20.43
N SER A 58 15.31 -0.49 20.73
CA SER A 58 14.81 -1.45 19.75
C SER A 58 13.44 -1.02 19.18
N ASP A 59 12.54 -0.52 20.03
CA ASP A 59 11.23 -0.02 19.60
C ASP A 59 11.36 1.21 18.69
N LEU A 60 12.27 2.14 19.02
CA LEU A 60 12.55 3.31 18.19
C LEU A 60 13.11 2.91 16.82
N LEU A 61 14.03 1.95 16.77
CA LEU A 61 14.57 1.45 15.50
C LEU A 61 13.49 0.77 14.66
N ARG A 62 12.61 -0.01 15.27
CA ARG A 62 11.48 -0.64 14.56
C ARG A 62 10.51 0.40 14.01
N ALA A 63 10.17 1.42 14.81
CA ALA A 63 9.30 2.50 14.37
C ALA A 63 9.90 3.25 13.16
N ARG A 64 11.19 3.59 13.21
CA ARG A 64 11.89 4.23 12.08
C ARG A 64 11.96 3.35 10.83
N LEU A 65 12.15 2.04 11.01
CA LEU A 65 12.15 1.08 9.90
C LEU A 65 10.76 1.00 9.25
N MET A 66 9.69 0.92 10.05
CA MET A 66 8.32 0.92 9.55
C MET A 66 7.99 2.22 8.83
N GLU A 67 8.33 3.38 9.41
CA GLU A 67 8.15 4.68 8.77
C GLU A 67 8.91 4.77 7.43
N SER A 68 10.15 4.26 7.38
CA SER A 68 10.94 4.20 6.14
C SER A 68 10.31 3.27 5.09
N VAL A 69 9.74 2.14 5.51
CA VAL A 69 9.04 1.21 4.61
C VAL A 69 7.75 1.83 4.09
N GLU A 70 6.92 2.45 4.94
CA GLU A 70 5.71 3.15 4.53
C GLU A 70 6.02 4.29 3.57
N ALA A 71 7.00 5.13 3.87
CA ALA A 71 7.47 6.19 2.96
C ALA A 71 8.00 5.63 1.62
N SER A 72 8.46 4.37 1.61
CA SER A 72 8.95 3.69 0.40
C SER A 72 7.86 3.10 -0.48
N VAL A 73 6.63 2.90 0.04
CA VAL A 73 5.55 2.18 -0.67
C VAL A 73 4.28 3.00 -0.89
N ILE A 74 4.16 4.16 -0.23
CA ILE A 74 3.00 5.06 -0.33
C ILE A 74 3.37 6.31 -1.14
N ASP A 75 2.44 6.78 -1.97
CA ASP A 75 2.52 8.11 -2.60
C ASP A 75 2.14 9.18 -1.57
N PRO A 76 3.04 10.12 -1.26
CA PRO A 76 2.83 11.08 -0.17
C PRO A 76 1.72 12.10 -0.47
N LEU A 77 1.36 12.31 -1.74
CA LEU A 77 0.33 13.25 -2.11
C LEU A 77 -1.07 12.67 -1.94
N THR A 78 -1.28 11.43 -2.40
CA THR A 78 -2.62 10.82 -2.48
C THR A 78 -2.91 9.80 -1.38
N GLY A 79 -1.87 9.29 -0.70
CA GLY A 79 -2.00 8.23 0.30
C GLY A 79 -2.33 6.85 -0.29
N LEU A 80 -2.27 6.70 -1.62
CA LEU A 80 -2.34 5.41 -2.31
C LEU A 80 -0.96 4.75 -2.33
N HIS A 81 -0.90 3.48 -2.71
CA HIS A 81 0.39 2.86 -2.98
C HIS A 81 1.07 3.53 -4.19
N ASN A 82 2.40 3.52 -4.18
CA ASN A 82 3.19 4.08 -5.27
C ASN A 82 3.53 3.02 -6.35
N ARG A 83 4.14 3.44 -7.45
CA ARG A 83 4.60 2.57 -8.54
C ARG A 83 5.46 1.41 -8.05
N ARG A 84 6.40 1.66 -7.14
CA ARG A 84 7.32 0.64 -6.63
C ARG A 84 6.59 -0.51 -5.93
N TYR A 85 5.57 -0.18 -5.14
CA TYR A 85 4.75 -1.18 -4.49
C TYR A 85 3.97 -2.03 -5.50
N LEU A 86 3.37 -1.37 -6.50
CA LEU A 86 2.67 -2.06 -7.58
C LEU A 86 3.59 -3.07 -8.31
N GLU A 87 4.77 -2.62 -8.75
CA GLU A 87 5.74 -3.46 -9.48
C GLU A 87 6.18 -4.67 -8.65
N SER A 88 6.36 -4.51 -7.34
CA SER A 88 6.76 -5.60 -6.45
C SER A 88 5.65 -6.62 -6.15
N HIS A 89 4.37 -6.23 -6.24
CA HIS A 89 3.24 -7.10 -5.86
C HIS A 89 2.47 -7.69 -7.03
N LEU A 90 2.45 -7.02 -8.17
CA LEU A 90 1.65 -7.44 -9.32
C LEU A 90 2.01 -8.86 -9.80
N SER A 91 3.30 -9.19 -9.88
CA SER A 91 3.75 -10.53 -10.26
C SER A 91 3.21 -11.61 -9.34
N THR A 92 3.19 -11.34 -8.04
CA THR A 92 2.65 -12.27 -7.03
C THR A 92 1.14 -12.44 -7.16
N LEU A 93 0.42 -11.34 -7.43
CA LEU A 93 -1.04 -11.38 -7.62
C LEU A 93 -1.41 -12.16 -8.89
N ILE A 94 -0.68 -11.98 -10.00
CA ILE A 94 -0.87 -12.75 -11.23
C ILE A 94 -0.61 -14.24 -10.99
N GLN A 95 0.53 -14.57 -10.36
CA GLN A 95 0.87 -15.97 -10.07
C GLN A 95 -0.18 -16.67 -9.20
N ARG A 96 -0.71 -15.96 -8.19
CA ARG A 96 -1.80 -16.49 -7.36
C ARG A 96 -3.07 -16.71 -8.18
N ALA A 97 -3.46 -15.74 -9.00
CA ALA A 97 -4.64 -15.88 -9.85
C ALA A 97 -4.54 -17.09 -10.79
N LEU A 98 -3.38 -17.29 -11.40
CA LEU A 98 -3.10 -18.44 -12.25
C LEU A 98 -3.09 -19.77 -11.48
N SER A 99 -2.51 -19.81 -10.27
CA SER A 99 -2.44 -21.01 -9.43
C SER A 99 -3.81 -21.43 -8.90
N ASP A 100 -4.64 -20.45 -8.54
CA ASP A 100 -5.95 -20.66 -7.92
C ASP A 100 -7.08 -20.74 -8.96
N ASP A 101 -6.75 -20.65 -10.27
CA ASP A 101 -7.70 -20.58 -11.40
C ASP A 101 -8.75 -19.48 -11.18
N THR A 102 -8.30 -18.31 -10.75
CA THR A 102 -9.16 -17.16 -10.47
C THR A 102 -8.87 -16.01 -11.42
N GLN A 103 -9.87 -15.15 -11.60
CA GLN A 103 -9.73 -13.98 -12.45
C GLN A 103 -8.96 -12.85 -11.77
N LEU A 104 -8.30 -12.04 -12.55
CA LEU A 104 -7.63 -10.81 -12.10
C LEU A 104 -7.84 -9.73 -13.15
N SER A 105 -8.29 -8.57 -12.73
CA SER A 105 -8.45 -7.41 -13.60
C SER A 105 -7.49 -6.28 -13.22
N VAL A 106 -7.04 -5.53 -14.22
CA VAL A 106 -6.23 -4.32 -14.08
C VAL A 106 -6.95 -3.16 -14.74
N ILE A 107 -7.10 -2.07 -13.99
CA ILE A 107 -7.58 -0.79 -14.49
C ILE A 107 -6.41 0.18 -14.51
N VAL A 108 -6.25 0.91 -15.61
CA VAL A 108 -5.38 2.09 -15.70
C VAL A 108 -6.28 3.31 -15.96
N ALA A 109 -6.18 4.30 -15.08
CA ALA A 109 -6.97 5.54 -15.16
C ALA A 109 -6.04 6.75 -15.24
N ASP A 110 -6.44 7.75 -16.01
CA ASP A 110 -5.67 8.97 -16.21
C ASP A 110 -6.63 10.17 -16.23
N ILE A 111 -6.25 11.24 -15.55
CA ILE A 111 -7.03 12.48 -15.48
C ILE A 111 -6.92 13.22 -16.82
N ASP A 112 -8.05 13.43 -17.46
CA ASP A 112 -8.11 14.04 -18.77
C ASP A 112 -7.61 15.49 -18.76
N HIS A 113 -6.71 15.81 -19.69
CA HIS A 113 -6.17 17.16 -19.87
C HIS A 113 -5.45 17.75 -18.64
N PHE A 114 -4.93 16.93 -17.74
CA PHE A 114 -4.36 17.39 -16.47
C PHE A 114 -3.22 18.40 -16.63
N LYS A 115 -2.38 18.24 -17.68
CA LYS A 115 -1.35 19.24 -17.98
C LYS A 115 -1.96 20.61 -18.27
N LYS A 116 -3.00 20.67 -19.13
CA LYS A 116 -3.70 21.93 -19.45
C LYS A 116 -4.41 22.51 -18.21
N PHE A 117 -4.91 21.65 -17.36
CA PHE A 117 -5.49 22.03 -16.07
C PHE A 117 -4.45 22.74 -15.20
N ASN A 118 -3.26 22.17 -15.03
CA ASN A 118 -2.16 22.79 -14.28
C ASN A 118 -1.68 24.11 -14.91
N ASP A 119 -1.63 24.17 -16.25
CA ASP A 119 -1.26 25.40 -16.96
C ASP A 119 -2.28 26.54 -16.71
N THR A 120 -3.54 26.20 -16.40
CA THR A 120 -4.64 27.17 -16.18
C THR A 120 -4.76 27.56 -14.70
N TYR A 121 -4.72 26.60 -13.78
CA TYR A 121 -5.04 26.78 -12.35
C TYR A 121 -3.80 26.72 -11.44
N GLY A 122 -2.66 26.34 -11.97
CA GLY A 122 -1.43 26.13 -11.20
C GLY A 122 -1.31 24.74 -10.58
N HIS A 123 -0.08 24.37 -10.23
CA HIS A 123 0.24 23.05 -9.68
C HIS A 123 -0.38 22.81 -8.30
N ASP A 124 -0.53 23.84 -7.48
CA ASP A 124 -1.14 23.71 -6.13
C ASP A 124 -2.59 23.26 -6.23
N VAL A 125 -3.35 23.77 -7.21
CA VAL A 125 -4.73 23.36 -7.47
C VAL A 125 -4.74 21.96 -8.09
N GLY A 126 -3.79 21.65 -8.97
CA GLY A 126 -3.59 20.29 -9.48
C GLY A 126 -3.36 19.26 -8.39
N ASP A 127 -2.57 19.59 -7.37
CA ASP A 127 -2.33 18.72 -6.22
C ASP A 127 -3.62 18.47 -5.39
N ILE A 128 -4.48 19.46 -5.27
CA ILE A 128 -5.81 19.30 -4.63
C ILE A 128 -6.66 18.32 -5.42
N VAL A 129 -6.68 18.46 -6.74
CA VAL A 129 -7.40 17.55 -7.65
C VAL A 129 -6.86 16.12 -7.52
N LEU A 130 -5.55 15.94 -7.53
CA LEU A 130 -4.91 14.63 -7.37
C LEU A 130 -5.23 13.97 -6.02
N LYS A 131 -5.23 14.74 -4.93
CA LYS A 131 -5.63 14.25 -3.61
C LYS A 131 -7.08 13.79 -3.58
N GLU A 132 -7.97 14.59 -4.11
CA GLU A 132 -9.40 14.28 -4.14
C GLU A 132 -9.69 13.10 -5.09
N PHE A 133 -9.04 13.06 -6.26
CA PHE A 133 -9.11 11.92 -7.17
C PHE A 133 -8.66 10.63 -6.48
N GLY A 134 -7.53 10.66 -5.77
CA GLY A 134 -7.03 9.52 -4.99
C GLY A 134 -8.02 9.03 -3.94
N LYS A 135 -8.73 9.95 -3.25
CA LYS A 135 -9.80 9.58 -2.30
C LYS A 135 -10.98 8.89 -3.00
N ARG A 136 -11.45 9.46 -4.11
CA ARG A 136 -12.54 8.85 -4.90
C ARG A 136 -12.13 7.51 -5.47
N PHE A 137 -10.90 7.40 -5.94
CA PHE A 137 -10.31 6.16 -6.42
C PHE A 137 -10.33 5.09 -5.33
N LYS A 138 -9.84 5.41 -4.13
CA LYS A 138 -9.83 4.49 -2.98
C LYS A 138 -11.24 4.13 -2.50
N ALA A 139 -12.18 5.06 -2.52
CA ALA A 139 -13.57 4.82 -2.11
C ALA A 139 -14.30 3.81 -3.01
N ASN A 140 -13.83 3.64 -4.24
CA ASN A 140 -14.38 2.69 -5.20
C ASN A 140 -13.68 1.32 -5.17
N THR A 141 -12.75 1.07 -4.23
CA THR A 141 -11.96 -0.16 -4.10
C THR A 141 -12.33 -0.95 -2.86
N ARG A 142 -12.08 -2.27 -2.89
CA ARG A 142 -12.20 -3.16 -1.73
C ARG A 142 -10.86 -3.23 -0.99
N GLY A 143 -10.86 -3.70 0.25
CA GLY A 143 -9.63 -3.87 1.04
C GLY A 143 -8.61 -4.85 0.46
N VAL A 144 -9.04 -5.75 -0.44
CA VAL A 144 -8.19 -6.72 -1.15
C VAL A 144 -7.64 -6.18 -2.47
N ASP A 145 -8.19 -5.07 -2.97
CA ASP A 145 -7.75 -4.45 -4.21
C ASP A 145 -6.50 -3.60 -3.96
N LEU A 146 -5.62 -3.58 -4.95
CA LEU A 146 -4.39 -2.79 -4.90
C LEU A 146 -4.55 -1.50 -5.69
N ALA A 147 -4.76 -0.40 -4.98
CA ALA A 147 -4.91 0.93 -5.56
C ALA A 147 -3.59 1.70 -5.48
N CYS A 148 -3.10 2.17 -6.63
CA CYS A 148 -1.80 2.83 -6.75
C CYS A 148 -1.89 4.13 -7.56
N ARG A 149 -1.01 5.09 -7.23
CA ARG A 149 -0.65 6.17 -8.14
C ARG A 149 0.73 5.86 -8.72
N VAL A 150 0.82 5.76 -10.04
CA VAL A 150 2.06 5.30 -10.72
C VAL A 150 2.89 6.43 -11.29
N GLY A 151 2.34 7.63 -11.39
CA GLY A 151 3.07 8.82 -11.82
C GLY A 151 2.11 9.95 -12.18
N GLY A 152 2.53 11.20 -12.11
CA GLY A 152 1.77 12.35 -12.56
C GLY A 152 0.27 12.27 -12.24
N GLU A 153 -0.53 12.05 -13.28
CA GLU A 153 -1.98 11.92 -13.28
C GLU A 153 -2.49 10.48 -13.49
N GLU A 154 -1.59 9.48 -13.42
CA GLU A 154 -1.90 8.08 -13.71
C GLU A 154 -2.13 7.26 -12.44
N PHE A 155 -3.21 6.50 -12.43
CA PHE A 155 -3.64 5.63 -11.34
C PHE A 155 -3.88 4.22 -11.84
N VAL A 156 -3.58 3.24 -11.01
CA VAL A 156 -3.76 1.81 -11.32
C VAL A 156 -4.52 1.12 -10.21
N LEU A 157 -5.47 0.28 -10.58
CA LEU A 157 -6.20 -0.61 -9.69
C LEU A 157 -6.03 -2.05 -10.15
N VAL A 158 -5.49 -2.89 -9.28
CA VAL A 158 -5.44 -4.34 -9.50
C VAL A 158 -6.49 -5.01 -8.62
N MET A 159 -7.35 -5.80 -9.21
CA MET A 159 -8.51 -6.41 -8.56
C MET A 159 -8.44 -7.94 -8.66
N PRO A 160 -7.97 -8.64 -7.63
CA PRO A 160 -8.05 -10.09 -7.56
C PRO A 160 -9.51 -10.56 -7.54
N ASN A 161 -9.75 -11.77 -8.06
CA ASN A 161 -11.07 -12.41 -8.11
C ASN A 161 -12.14 -11.50 -8.75
N THR A 162 -11.79 -10.84 -9.86
CA THR A 162 -12.68 -9.87 -10.50
C THR A 162 -12.67 -10.08 -12.01
N ASP A 163 -13.85 -10.33 -12.58
CA ASP A 163 -14.08 -10.50 -14.00
C ASP A 163 -14.20 -9.17 -14.75
N LEU A 164 -14.24 -9.23 -16.07
CA LEU A 164 -14.35 -8.06 -16.93
C LEU A 164 -15.63 -7.24 -16.65
N ALA A 165 -16.76 -7.90 -16.47
CA ALA A 165 -18.06 -7.22 -16.27
C ALA A 165 -18.06 -6.44 -14.95
N THR A 166 -17.55 -7.06 -13.89
CA THR A 166 -17.43 -6.43 -12.57
C THR A 166 -16.41 -5.28 -12.59
N SER A 167 -15.26 -5.48 -13.24
CA SER A 167 -14.23 -4.43 -13.36
C SER A 167 -14.72 -3.24 -14.18
N TYR A 168 -15.49 -3.49 -15.24
CA TYR A 168 -16.12 -2.45 -16.05
C TYR A 168 -17.12 -1.63 -15.23
N ALA A 169 -17.98 -2.27 -14.44
CA ALA A 169 -18.91 -1.59 -13.55
C ALA A 169 -18.20 -0.73 -12.49
N ILE A 170 -17.08 -1.22 -11.93
CA ILE A 170 -16.27 -0.46 -10.98
C ILE A 170 -15.63 0.75 -11.67
N ALA A 171 -15.08 0.56 -12.86
CA ALA A 171 -14.45 1.62 -13.64
C ALA A 171 -15.44 2.72 -14.05
N GLU A 172 -16.65 2.35 -14.49
CA GLU A 172 -17.72 3.32 -14.80
C GLU A 172 -18.17 4.09 -13.56
N ARG A 173 -18.36 3.41 -12.43
CA ARG A 173 -18.70 4.09 -11.17
C ARG A 173 -17.59 5.07 -10.75
N LEU A 174 -16.33 4.71 -10.91
CA LEU A 174 -15.22 5.62 -10.67
C LEU A 174 -15.28 6.82 -11.60
N ARG A 175 -15.39 6.60 -12.92
CA ARG A 175 -15.51 7.66 -13.93
C ARG A 175 -16.66 8.62 -13.61
N GLU A 176 -17.83 8.08 -13.30
CA GLU A 176 -19.00 8.87 -12.93
C GLU A 176 -18.79 9.65 -11.62
N SER A 177 -18.15 9.07 -10.61
CA SER A 177 -17.82 9.77 -9.37
C SER A 177 -16.85 10.94 -9.59
N VAL A 178 -15.99 10.85 -10.62
CA VAL A 178 -15.07 11.91 -11.02
C VAL A 178 -15.81 12.99 -11.81
N ALA A 179 -16.56 12.61 -12.85
CA ALA A 179 -17.24 13.55 -13.74
C ALA A 179 -18.50 14.17 -13.14
N GLY A 180 -19.20 13.46 -12.26
CA GLY A 180 -20.52 13.85 -11.74
C GLY A 180 -20.49 14.82 -10.57
N SER A 181 -19.36 14.98 -9.89
CA SER A 181 -19.21 15.91 -8.76
C SER A 181 -17.93 16.68 -8.88
N GLY A 182 -18.02 17.99 -9.09
CA GLY A 182 -16.87 18.86 -9.26
C GLY A 182 -15.88 18.79 -8.09
N PHE A 183 -14.70 19.29 -8.31
CA PHE A 183 -13.60 19.32 -7.34
C PHE A 183 -13.56 20.70 -6.69
N GLN A 184 -13.69 20.74 -5.36
CA GLN A 184 -13.62 21.99 -4.60
C GLN A 184 -12.17 22.50 -4.54
N THR A 185 -11.98 23.75 -4.94
CA THR A 185 -10.68 24.44 -4.87
C THR A 185 -10.79 25.69 -4.02
N PRO A 186 -9.71 26.14 -3.35
CA PRO A 186 -9.77 27.27 -2.44
C PRO A 186 -10.12 28.61 -3.09
N ASN A 187 -9.65 28.83 -4.33
CA ASN A 187 -9.75 30.16 -4.99
C ASN A 187 -10.65 30.14 -6.23
N ASP A 188 -10.78 28.99 -6.90
CA ASP A 188 -11.46 28.89 -8.20
C ASP A 188 -12.84 28.24 -8.09
N GLY A 189 -13.31 27.98 -6.84
CA GLY A 189 -14.60 27.36 -6.60
C GLY A 189 -14.63 25.88 -6.97
N VAL A 190 -15.64 25.48 -7.74
CA VAL A 190 -15.81 24.10 -8.21
C VAL A 190 -15.28 23.99 -9.63
N VAL A 191 -14.33 23.08 -9.85
CA VAL A 191 -13.77 22.79 -11.16
C VAL A 191 -14.17 21.40 -11.64
N ASP A 192 -14.46 21.27 -12.93
CA ASP A 192 -14.82 19.98 -13.52
C ASP A 192 -13.58 19.24 -14.01
N VAL A 193 -13.53 17.97 -13.67
CA VAL A 193 -12.46 17.05 -14.06
C VAL A 193 -13.09 15.76 -14.58
N THR A 194 -12.52 15.19 -15.62
CA THR A 194 -12.89 13.87 -16.12
C THR A 194 -11.71 12.93 -16.16
N ALA A 195 -11.98 11.65 -16.29
CA ALA A 195 -10.93 10.64 -16.42
C ALA A 195 -11.25 9.66 -17.54
N SER A 196 -10.22 9.23 -18.23
CA SER A 196 -10.25 8.10 -19.16
C SER A 196 -9.74 6.85 -18.46
N VAL A 197 -10.34 5.71 -18.77
CA VAL A 197 -10.05 4.45 -18.09
C VAL A 197 -9.87 3.33 -19.10
N GLY A 198 -8.79 2.58 -18.96
CA GLY A 198 -8.53 1.33 -19.70
C GLY A 198 -8.58 0.14 -18.78
N ILE A 199 -9.16 -0.96 -19.24
CA ILE A 199 -9.28 -2.22 -18.49
C ILE A 199 -8.63 -3.34 -19.26
N SER A 200 -7.93 -4.22 -18.57
CA SER A 200 -7.55 -5.54 -19.05
C SER A 200 -7.82 -6.60 -17.99
N VAL A 201 -8.02 -7.83 -18.43
CA VAL A 201 -8.18 -9.01 -17.56
C VAL A 201 -7.07 -10.01 -17.82
N LEU A 202 -6.79 -10.83 -16.83
CA LEU A 202 -5.86 -11.95 -16.98
C LEU A 202 -6.52 -13.01 -17.89
N GLU A 203 -5.93 -13.27 -19.05
CA GLU A 203 -6.54 -14.13 -20.08
C GLU A 203 -5.72 -15.38 -20.36
N PHE A 204 -4.40 -15.31 -20.21
CA PHE A 204 -3.49 -16.33 -20.64
C PHE A 204 -2.58 -16.83 -19.53
N VAL A 205 -2.24 -18.11 -19.59
CA VAL A 205 -1.25 -18.74 -18.69
C VAL A 205 0.11 -18.04 -18.78
N ASP A 206 0.42 -17.43 -19.93
CA ASP A 206 1.67 -16.72 -20.20
C ASP A 206 1.61 -15.22 -19.90
N ASP A 207 0.51 -14.72 -19.32
CA ASP A 207 0.41 -13.31 -18.98
C ASP A 207 1.44 -12.90 -17.95
N THR A 208 2.11 -11.80 -18.27
CA THR A 208 3.10 -11.14 -17.42
C THR A 208 2.57 -9.78 -16.95
N PRO A 209 3.15 -9.18 -15.90
CA PRO A 209 2.85 -7.80 -15.55
C PRO A 209 2.91 -6.85 -16.75
N ALA A 210 3.91 -7.03 -17.61
CA ALA A 210 4.10 -6.17 -18.79
C ALA A 210 3.01 -6.34 -19.84
N SER A 211 2.55 -7.58 -20.11
CA SER A 211 1.51 -7.85 -21.11
C SER A 211 0.15 -7.32 -20.69
N ILE A 212 -0.27 -7.58 -19.45
CA ILE A 212 -1.55 -7.11 -18.92
C ILE A 212 -1.60 -5.59 -18.82
N PHE A 213 -0.50 -4.95 -18.38
CA PHE A 213 -0.41 -3.49 -18.39
C PHE A 213 -0.48 -2.90 -19.80
N LYS A 214 0.24 -3.47 -20.76
CA LYS A 214 0.22 -3.00 -22.13
C LYS A 214 -1.19 -3.06 -22.74
N ARG A 215 -1.97 -4.09 -22.42
CA ARG A 215 -3.37 -4.18 -22.86
C ARG A 215 -4.24 -3.09 -22.21
N ALA A 216 -4.11 -2.88 -20.89
CA ALA A 216 -4.83 -1.81 -20.21
C ALA A 216 -4.45 -0.42 -20.73
N ASP A 217 -3.17 -0.16 -21.00
CA ASP A 217 -2.69 1.10 -21.61
C ASP A 217 -3.22 1.31 -23.03
N ASN A 218 -3.28 0.27 -23.85
CA ASN A 218 -3.87 0.35 -25.18
C ASN A 218 -5.37 0.71 -25.08
N ALA A 219 -6.09 0.12 -24.14
CA ALA A 219 -7.49 0.45 -23.88
C ALA A 219 -7.65 1.90 -23.39
N LEU A 220 -6.80 2.37 -22.47
CA LEU A 220 -6.76 3.76 -22.01
C LEU A 220 -6.47 4.72 -23.17
N TYR A 221 -5.51 4.38 -24.03
CA TYR A 221 -5.20 5.19 -25.21
C TYR A 221 -6.40 5.27 -26.17
N ALA A 222 -7.12 4.16 -26.38
CA ALA A 222 -8.35 4.15 -27.15
C ALA A 222 -9.45 5.02 -26.51
N ALA A 223 -9.57 5.00 -25.18
CA ALA A 223 -10.49 5.87 -24.43
C ALA A 223 -10.15 7.37 -24.68
N LYS A 224 -8.88 7.75 -24.57
CA LYS A 224 -8.40 9.11 -24.83
C LYS A 224 -8.65 9.55 -26.28
N ARG A 225 -8.40 8.68 -27.25
CA ARG A 225 -8.68 8.97 -28.68
C ARG A 225 -10.15 9.01 -29.03
N GLY A 226 -10.97 8.19 -28.36
CA GLY A 226 -12.42 8.11 -28.58
C GLY A 226 -13.20 9.32 -28.07
N GLY A 227 -12.55 10.32 -27.48
CA GLY A 227 -13.19 11.56 -26.97
C GLY A 227 -13.12 11.71 -25.47
N ARG A 228 -12.31 10.88 -24.77
CA ARG A 228 -12.09 10.91 -23.31
C ARG A 228 -13.35 10.64 -22.48
N ASN A 229 -13.25 10.83 -21.16
CA ASN A 229 -14.33 10.62 -20.17
C ASN A 229 -15.10 9.33 -20.44
N ARG A 230 -14.40 8.21 -20.55
CA ARG A 230 -14.98 6.89 -20.84
C ARG A 230 -14.11 5.76 -20.36
N VAL A 231 -14.76 4.62 -20.24
CA VAL A 231 -14.11 3.34 -19.99
C VAL A 231 -14.01 2.56 -21.30
N ILE A 232 -12.86 2.01 -21.58
CA ILE A 232 -12.66 1.01 -22.65
C ILE A 232 -11.99 -0.21 -22.02
N ALA A 233 -12.53 -1.38 -22.33
CA ALA A 233 -11.90 -2.64 -22.01
C ALA A 233 -11.13 -3.14 -23.25
N ASP A 234 -9.96 -3.76 -22.98
CA ASP A 234 -9.28 -4.55 -24.00
C ASP A 234 -10.19 -5.74 -24.32
N ALA A 235 -10.72 -5.74 -25.54
CA ALA A 235 -11.48 -6.87 -26.02
C ALA A 235 -10.48 -7.92 -26.54
N ALA A 236 -10.56 -9.14 -25.96
CA ALA A 236 -9.85 -10.30 -26.48
C ALA A 236 -10.28 -10.63 -27.91
#